data_d0e59c162b1f7188cb1e98459ba33f69
#
_entry.id   d0e59c162b1f7188cb1e98459ba33f69
#
_cell.length_a   1.000
_cell.length_b   1.000
_cell.length_c   1.000
_cell.angle_alpha   90.00
_cell.angle_beta   90.00
_cell.angle_gamma   90.00
#
_symmetry.space_group_name_H-M   'P 1'
#
loop_
_entity.id
_entity.type
_entity.pdbx_description
1 polymer ?
#
loop_
_entity_poly.entity_id
_entity_poly.type
_entity_poly.pdbx_seq_one_letter_code
_entity_poly.pdbx_strand_id
1 'polypeptide(L)'
;MIEMQRARAVAAALLWLAAAALAQAQPAAKEYEPKPYQEGKDVVWLPTPQAVVDKMLDLAKVTARDTVIDLGSGDGRTVITAAKRGARALGIEYNPDMVEYSTRAAAKEGLAGKVRFMKADLFETDFSTATVLTMYLLPDINLKLRPKILDLKPGTRVVSHAFDMGEWKADRTATVDNKTAFLWIVPAKAAGVWQLPQGELTLTQDFQMVTGTLRTGERTVPISGGRLLGERITFSASGAAYRGNVRGNSIEGTVRSGATETKWNATRSAAGPAAAPTR
;
A
#
# COMPACT_ATOMS: atom_id res chain seq x y z
N MET A 1 -74.88 -21.37 25.09
CA MET A 1 -74.28 -20.69 23.95
C MET A 1 -73.00 -19.89 24.34
N ILE A 2 -72.98 -19.19 25.47
CA ILE A 2 -71.86 -18.33 25.89
C ILE A 2 -70.59 -19.13 26.29
N GLU A 3 -70.75 -20.31 26.93
CA GLU A 3 -69.57 -21.13 27.31
C GLU A 3 -68.85 -21.80 26.13
N MET A 4 -69.59 -22.19 25.09
CA MET A 4 -68.98 -22.74 23.87
C MET A 4 -68.15 -21.67 23.07
N GLN A 5 -68.58 -20.44 23.13
CA GLN A 5 -67.81 -19.33 22.50
C GLN A 5 -66.57 -19.03 23.28
N ARG A 6 -66.54 -19.09 24.60
CA ARG A 6 -65.36 -18.89 25.43
C ARG A 6 -64.31 -19.98 25.23
N ALA A 7 -64.75 -21.26 25.13
CA ALA A 7 -63.87 -22.39 24.88
C ALA A 7 -63.20 -22.32 23.49
N ARG A 8 -63.89 -21.81 22.46
CA ARG A 8 -63.34 -21.62 21.10
C ARG A 8 -62.37 -20.46 21.04
N ALA A 9 -62.60 -19.39 21.79
CA ALA A 9 -61.70 -18.24 21.86
C ALA A 9 -60.38 -18.61 22.58
N VAL A 10 -60.40 -19.39 23.64
CA VAL A 10 -59.21 -19.85 24.37
C VAL A 10 -58.41 -20.83 23.51
N ALA A 11 -59.07 -21.75 22.79
CA ALA A 11 -58.38 -22.69 21.90
C ALA A 11 -57.68 -21.97 20.70
N ALA A 12 -58.34 -20.94 20.13
CA ALA A 12 -57.75 -20.14 19.08
C ALA A 12 -56.53 -19.31 19.57
N ALA A 13 -56.61 -18.75 20.78
CA ALA A 13 -55.48 -18.00 21.36
C ALA A 13 -54.26 -18.89 21.67
N LEU A 14 -54.49 -20.13 22.12
CA LEU A 14 -53.42 -21.11 22.38
C LEU A 14 -52.75 -21.59 21.08
N LEU A 15 -53.51 -21.73 19.99
CA LEU A 15 -52.97 -22.08 18.65
C LEU A 15 -52.15 -20.96 18.07
N TRP A 16 -52.51 -19.69 18.28
CA TRP A 16 -51.73 -18.52 17.83
C TRP A 16 -50.42 -18.37 18.64
N LEU A 17 -50.42 -18.65 19.92
CA LEU A 17 -49.23 -18.65 20.76
C LEU A 17 -48.28 -19.80 20.42
N ALA A 18 -48.76 -20.99 20.06
CA ALA A 18 -47.93 -22.09 19.61
C ALA A 18 -47.30 -21.84 18.22
N ALA A 19 -48.04 -21.19 17.29
CA ALA A 19 -47.51 -20.81 15.99
C ALA A 19 -46.45 -19.74 16.08
N ALA A 20 -46.55 -18.78 17.01
CA ALA A 20 -45.54 -17.77 17.26
C ALA A 20 -44.24 -18.34 17.87
N ALA A 21 -44.33 -19.40 18.67
CA ALA A 21 -43.18 -20.09 19.25
C ALA A 21 -42.39 -20.93 18.23
N LEU A 22 -43.05 -21.44 17.18
CA LEU A 22 -42.40 -22.18 16.09
C LEU A 22 -41.69 -21.30 15.06
N ALA A 23 -42.00 -20.01 15.01
CA ALA A 23 -41.36 -19.08 14.10
C ALA A 23 -39.94 -18.60 14.55
N GLN A 24 -39.48 -18.99 15.76
CA GLN A 24 -38.23 -18.49 16.33
C GLN A 24 -37.05 -19.46 16.33
N ALA A 25 -37.20 -20.63 15.71
CA ALA A 25 -36.09 -21.60 15.65
C ALA A 25 -35.59 -21.84 14.21
N GLN A 26 -35.27 -20.77 13.49
CA GLN A 26 -34.35 -20.95 12.39
C GLN A 26 -32.94 -21.12 13.01
N PRO A 27 -32.25 -22.25 12.75
CA PRO A 27 -30.88 -22.39 13.18
C PRO A 27 -30.10 -21.19 12.59
N ALA A 28 -29.42 -20.43 13.45
CA ALA A 28 -28.54 -19.37 13.01
C ALA A 28 -27.60 -19.95 11.93
N ALA A 29 -27.64 -19.39 10.73
CA ALA A 29 -26.76 -19.81 9.66
C ALA A 29 -25.34 -19.83 10.23
N LYS A 30 -24.62 -20.94 10.02
CA LYS A 30 -23.26 -21.09 10.54
C LYS A 30 -22.43 -19.93 9.98
N GLU A 31 -21.91 -19.11 10.88
CA GLU A 31 -21.12 -17.94 10.51
C GLU A 31 -19.89 -18.39 9.72
N TYR A 32 -19.60 -17.72 8.61
CA TYR A 32 -18.42 -18.02 7.80
C TYR A 32 -17.15 -17.79 8.62
N GLU A 33 -16.26 -18.78 8.61
CA GLU A 33 -14.92 -18.73 9.17
C GLU A 33 -13.90 -19.09 8.10
N PRO A 34 -12.89 -18.22 7.85
CA PRO A 34 -11.88 -18.49 6.85
C PRO A 34 -11.00 -19.67 7.25
N LYS A 35 -10.65 -20.52 6.27
CA LYS A 35 -9.75 -21.66 6.47
C LYS A 35 -8.46 -21.43 5.67
N PRO A 36 -7.27 -21.58 6.28
CA PRO A 36 -6.03 -21.57 5.52
C PRO A 36 -6.09 -22.55 4.34
N TYR A 37 -5.49 -22.17 3.22
CA TYR A 37 -5.48 -22.89 1.93
C TYR A 37 -6.84 -22.95 1.22
N GLN A 38 -7.85 -22.20 1.64
CA GLN A 38 -9.07 -22.07 0.86
C GLN A 38 -8.78 -21.34 -0.46
N GLU A 39 -9.52 -21.71 -1.51
CA GLU A 39 -9.40 -21.08 -2.82
C GLU A 39 -9.78 -19.59 -2.75
N GLY A 40 -8.96 -18.74 -3.38
CA GLY A 40 -9.25 -17.35 -3.69
C GLY A 40 -9.45 -17.18 -5.18
N LYS A 41 -9.54 -15.91 -5.65
CA LYS A 41 -9.67 -15.63 -7.10
C LYS A 41 -8.41 -16.01 -7.88
N ASP A 42 -7.27 -15.53 -7.43
CA ASP A 42 -5.98 -15.67 -8.13
C ASP A 42 -4.94 -16.45 -7.30
N VAL A 43 -5.19 -16.60 -6.00
CA VAL A 43 -4.28 -17.27 -5.05
C VAL A 43 -5.09 -18.00 -3.96
N VAL A 44 -4.52 -19.08 -3.43
CA VAL A 44 -5.03 -19.67 -2.18
C VAL A 44 -4.78 -18.71 -1.02
N TRP A 45 -5.77 -18.58 -0.13
CA TRP A 45 -5.62 -17.71 1.02
C TRP A 45 -4.69 -18.31 2.07
N LEU A 46 -3.68 -17.56 2.46
CA LEU A 46 -2.78 -17.85 3.58
C LEU A 46 -2.65 -16.59 4.44
N PRO A 47 -2.93 -16.68 5.75
CA PRO A 47 -2.79 -15.52 6.62
C PRO A 47 -1.33 -15.17 6.87
N THR A 48 -0.97 -13.90 6.78
CA THR A 48 0.33 -13.40 7.25
C THR A 48 0.41 -13.56 8.78
N PRO A 49 1.45 -14.21 9.35
CA PRO A 49 1.61 -14.29 10.79
C PRO A 49 1.66 -12.92 11.45
N GLN A 50 1.09 -12.78 12.66
CA GLN A 50 0.97 -11.49 13.32
C GLN A 50 2.33 -10.79 13.51
N ALA A 51 3.38 -11.51 13.88
CA ALA A 51 4.73 -10.94 14.03
C ALA A 51 5.27 -10.35 12.71
N VAL A 52 4.90 -10.94 11.55
CA VAL A 52 5.26 -10.40 10.23
C VAL A 52 4.44 -9.15 9.91
N VAL A 53 3.13 -9.15 10.21
CA VAL A 53 2.27 -7.96 10.08
C VAL A 53 2.87 -6.80 10.87
N ASP A 54 3.20 -7.03 12.14
CA ASP A 54 3.81 -6.01 12.99
C ASP A 54 5.13 -5.50 12.40
N LYS A 55 5.99 -6.41 11.93
CA LYS A 55 7.25 -6.05 11.27
C LYS A 55 7.06 -5.24 10.00
N MET A 56 6.08 -5.59 9.15
CA MET A 56 5.74 -4.85 7.94
C MET A 56 5.34 -3.41 8.27
N LEU A 57 4.44 -3.23 9.25
CA LEU A 57 3.98 -1.91 9.67
C LEU A 57 5.08 -1.10 10.37
N ASP A 58 6.02 -1.75 11.08
CA ASP A 58 7.22 -1.12 11.66
C ASP A 58 8.19 -0.66 10.59
N LEU A 59 8.47 -1.48 9.56
CA LEU A 59 9.29 -1.11 8.41
C LEU A 59 8.73 0.12 7.71
N ALA A 60 7.41 0.13 7.49
CA ALA A 60 6.70 1.27 6.91
C ALA A 60 6.58 2.45 7.88
N LYS A 61 6.93 2.31 9.16
CA LYS A 61 6.77 3.34 10.20
C LYS A 61 5.34 3.91 10.22
N VAL A 62 4.35 3.03 10.24
CA VAL A 62 2.94 3.42 10.22
C VAL A 62 2.58 4.24 11.45
N THR A 63 1.87 5.35 11.22
CA THR A 63 1.40 6.31 12.23
C THR A 63 -0.06 6.68 12.02
N ALA A 64 -0.64 7.43 12.95
CA ALA A 64 -2.01 7.94 12.85
C ALA A 64 -2.26 8.91 11.67
N ARG A 65 -1.20 9.40 11.01
CA ARG A 65 -1.32 10.26 9.82
C ARG A 65 -1.44 9.47 8.52
N ASP A 66 -1.31 8.14 8.59
CA ASP A 66 -1.29 7.30 7.42
C ASP A 66 -2.67 6.85 6.97
N THR A 67 -2.78 6.63 5.67
CA THR A 67 -3.82 5.85 5.03
C THR A 67 -3.17 4.56 4.54
N VAL A 68 -3.47 3.46 5.23
CA VAL A 68 -2.98 2.11 4.89
C VAL A 68 -3.99 1.43 3.99
N ILE A 69 -3.56 0.92 2.85
CA ILE A 69 -4.39 0.08 1.97
C ILE A 69 -3.73 -1.29 1.85
N ASP A 70 -4.50 -2.34 2.13
CA ASP A 70 -4.05 -3.74 2.06
C ASP A 70 -4.68 -4.41 0.82
N LEU A 71 -3.85 -4.89 -0.09
CA LEU A 71 -4.28 -5.56 -1.32
C LEU A 71 -4.37 -7.06 -1.09
N GLY A 72 -5.57 -7.63 -1.23
CA GLY A 72 -5.88 -9.00 -0.84
C GLY A 72 -5.94 -9.12 0.69
N SER A 73 -6.82 -8.35 1.33
CA SER A 73 -6.80 -8.16 2.79
C SER A 73 -7.20 -9.40 3.60
N GLY A 74 -7.79 -10.41 2.96
CA GLY A 74 -8.15 -11.67 3.60
C GLY A 74 -9.00 -11.48 4.86
N ASP A 75 -8.55 -12.01 5.99
CA ASP A 75 -9.21 -11.89 7.29
C ASP A 75 -9.11 -10.50 7.94
N GLY A 76 -8.45 -9.56 7.28
CA GLY A 76 -8.35 -8.17 7.70
C GLY A 76 -7.32 -7.87 8.78
N ARG A 77 -6.50 -8.86 9.22
CA ARG A 77 -5.56 -8.69 10.33
C ARG A 77 -4.57 -7.54 10.14
N THR A 78 -4.03 -7.35 8.93
CA THR A 78 -3.11 -6.25 8.60
C THR A 78 -3.80 -4.89 8.73
N VAL A 79 -5.01 -4.78 8.20
CA VAL A 79 -5.85 -3.57 8.23
C VAL A 79 -6.22 -3.21 9.67
N ILE A 80 -6.68 -4.20 10.46
CA ILE A 80 -7.02 -4.05 11.87
C ILE A 80 -5.81 -3.61 12.69
N THR A 81 -4.64 -4.23 12.45
CA THR A 81 -3.41 -3.88 13.16
C THR A 81 -2.95 -2.45 12.82
N ALA A 82 -3.06 -2.03 11.56
CA ALA A 82 -2.77 -0.66 11.16
C ALA A 82 -3.71 0.35 11.84
N ALA A 83 -4.99 0.04 11.95
CA ALA A 83 -5.97 0.88 12.63
C ALA A 83 -5.72 0.96 14.15
N LYS A 84 -5.26 -0.11 14.79
CA LYS A 84 -4.81 -0.09 16.21
C LYS A 84 -3.63 0.85 16.43
N ARG A 85 -2.78 1.08 15.41
CA ARG A 85 -1.70 2.09 15.42
C ARG A 85 -2.20 3.51 15.14
N GLY A 86 -3.50 3.68 14.97
CA GLY A 86 -4.17 4.97 14.75
C GLY A 86 -4.39 5.34 13.29
N ALA A 87 -3.86 4.60 12.31
CA ALA A 87 -4.01 4.87 10.89
C ALA A 87 -5.47 4.71 10.44
N ARG A 88 -5.85 5.40 9.36
CA ARG A 88 -7.02 5.03 8.56
C ARG A 88 -6.64 3.82 7.72
N ALA A 89 -7.49 2.79 7.67
CA ALA A 89 -7.13 1.56 7.00
C ALA A 89 -8.27 1.03 6.12
N LEU A 90 -7.91 0.58 4.90
CA LEU A 90 -8.79 -0.01 3.91
C LEU A 90 -8.25 -1.37 3.50
N GLY A 91 -9.09 -2.39 3.54
CA GLY A 91 -8.82 -3.70 2.94
C GLY A 91 -9.56 -3.83 1.61
N ILE A 92 -8.84 -4.23 0.57
CA ILE A 92 -9.40 -4.59 -0.73
C ILE A 92 -9.35 -6.11 -0.83
N GLU A 93 -10.51 -6.74 -0.97
CA GLU A 93 -10.65 -8.19 -0.99
C GLU A 93 -11.69 -8.61 -2.03
N TYR A 94 -11.40 -9.67 -2.77
CA TYR A 94 -12.31 -10.13 -3.82
C TYR A 94 -13.43 -11.02 -3.26
N ASN A 95 -13.15 -11.83 -2.23
CA ASN A 95 -14.10 -12.75 -1.62
C ASN A 95 -15.06 -11.99 -0.68
N PRO A 96 -16.39 -11.95 -0.98
CA PRO A 96 -17.37 -11.25 -0.15
C PRO A 96 -17.48 -11.79 1.28
N ASP A 97 -17.32 -13.10 1.48
CA ASP A 97 -17.41 -13.71 2.80
C ASP A 97 -16.24 -13.28 3.69
N MET A 98 -15.03 -13.12 3.10
CA MET A 98 -13.87 -12.55 3.77
C MET A 98 -14.08 -11.07 4.13
N VAL A 99 -14.68 -10.29 3.24
CA VAL A 99 -15.02 -8.87 3.49
C VAL A 99 -15.99 -8.78 4.68
N GLU A 100 -17.01 -9.62 4.72
CA GLU A 100 -17.96 -9.65 5.83
C GLU A 100 -17.28 -10.09 7.13
N TYR A 101 -16.50 -11.17 7.09
CA TYR A 101 -15.72 -11.66 8.23
C TYR A 101 -14.81 -10.58 8.81
N SER A 102 -13.98 -9.95 7.97
CA SER A 102 -13.04 -8.92 8.40
C SER A 102 -13.75 -7.67 8.94
N THR A 103 -14.92 -7.31 8.38
CA THR A 103 -15.76 -6.22 8.88
C THR A 103 -16.26 -6.51 10.29
N ARG A 104 -16.76 -7.74 10.53
CA ARG A 104 -17.19 -8.16 11.87
C ARG A 104 -16.01 -8.21 12.86
N ALA A 105 -14.84 -8.70 12.41
CA ALA A 105 -13.65 -8.76 13.23
C ALA A 105 -13.21 -7.35 13.68
N ALA A 106 -13.21 -6.38 12.78
CA ALA A 106 -12.90 -4.98 13.10
C ALA A 106 -13.92 -4.33 14.05
N ALA A 107 -15.22 -4.65 13.88
CA ALA A 107 -16.27 -4.17 14.77
C ALA A 107 -16.11 -4.72 16.20
N LYS A 108 -15.77 -6.01 16.36
CA LYS A 108 -15.47 -6.64 17.66
C LYS A 108 -14.31 -5.96 18.39
N GLU A 109 -13.38 -5.37 17.65
CA GLU A 109 -12.22 -4.62 18.17
C GLU A 109 -12.53 -3.12 18.38
N GLY A 110 -13.77 -2.67 18.15
CA GLY A 110 -14.18 -1.27 18.30
C GLY A 110 -13.60 -0.33 17.24
N LEU A 111 -13.22 -0.86 16.07
CA LEU A 111 -12.51 -0.12 15.02
C LEU A 111 -13.40 0.25 13.81
N ALA A 112 -14.72 0.03 13.86
CA ALA A 112 -15.64 0.26 12.74
C ALA A 112 -15.54 1.65 12.11
N GLY A 113 -15.18 2.70 12.88
CA GLY A 113 -15.01 4.07 12.38
C GLY A 113 -13.65 4.35 11.73
N LYS A 114 -12.67 3.46 11.85
CA LYS A 114 -11.28 3.63 11.34
C LYS A 114 -10.93 2.68 10.23
N VAL A 115 -11.69 1.62 10.06
CA VAL A 115 -11.45 0.53 9.13
C VAL A 115 -12.59 0.42 8.14
N ARG A 116 -12.25 0.13 6.90
CA ARG A 116 -13.22 -0.25 5.87
C ARG A 116 -12.67 -1.45 5.10
N PHE A 117 -13.57 -2.39 4.79
CA PHE A 117 -13.27 -3.47 3.84
C PHE A 117 -14.18 -3.34 2.64
N MET A 118 -13.64 -3.64 1.46
CA MET A 118 -14.34 -3.46 0.20
C MET A 118 -14.16 -4.70 -0.67
N LYS A 119 -15.31 -5.26 -1.12
CA LYS A 119 -15.28 -6.27 -2.17
C LYS A 119 -14.90 -5.61 -3.48
N ALA A 120 -13.71 -5.88 -3.98
CA ALA A 120 -13.25 -5.33 -5.25
C ALA A 120 -12.10 -6.15 -5.86
N ASP A 121 -11.89 -5.98 -7.17
CA ASP A 121 -10.69 -6.45 -7.86
C ASP A 121 -9.54 -5.46 -7.62
N LEU A 122 -8.43 -5.94 -7.07
CA LEU A 122 -7.26 -5.12 -6.77
C LEU A 122 -6.62 -4.50 -8.03
N PHE A 123 -6.79 -5.11 -9.21
CA PHE A 123 -6.27 -4.58 -10.46
C PHE A 123 -7.09 -3.39 -10.98
N GLU A 124 -8.42 -3.41 -10.73
CA GLU A 124 -9.35 -2.36 -11.17
C GLU A 124 -9.49 -1.23 -10.15
N THR A 125 -9.16 -1.50 -8.88
CA THR A 125 -9.41 -0.55 -7.77
C THR A 125 -8.38 0.56 -7.76
N ASP A 126 -8.83 1.80 -7.59
CA ASP A 126 -7.96 2.94 -7.32
C ASP A 126 -7.48 2.91 -5.85
N PHE A 127 -6.17 2.79 -5.66
CA PHE A 127 -5.50 2.88 -4.38
C PHE A 127 -4.50 4.06 -4.30
N SER A 128 -4.67 5.06 -5.15
CA SER A 128 -3.78 6.24 -5.24
C SER A 128 -3.73 7.10 -3.97
N THR A 129 -4.70 6.95 -3.08
CA THR A 129 -4.77 7.66 -1.80
C THR A 129 -3.89 7.03 -0.71
N ALA A 130 -3.30 5.85 -0.97
CA ALA A 130 -2.45 5.17 0.00
C ALA A 130 -1.20 6.00 0.32
N THR A 131 -0.86 6.11 1.61
CA THR A 131 0.47 6.52 2.06
C THR A 131 1.32 5.30 2.42
N VAL A 132 0.65 4.19 2.73
CA VAL A 132 1.24 2.86 2.91
C VAL A 132 0.39 1.84 2.18
N LEU A 133 1.03 1.02 1.36
CA LEU A 133 0.42 -0.12 0.68
C LEU A 133 1.01 -1.39 1.28
N THR A 134 0.15 -2.34 1.66
CA THR A 134 0.56 -3.65 2.17
C THR A 134 0.04 -4.75 1.28
N MET A 135 0.79 -5.86 1.15
CA MET A 135 0.40 -6.99 0.33
C MET A 135 1.06 -8.31 0.77
N TYR A 136 0.36 -9.40 0.53
CA TYR A 136 0.92 -10.75 0.54
C TYR A 136 0.36 -11.50 -0.68
N LEU A 137 0.95 -11.24 -1.82
CA LEU A 137 0.50 -11.70 -3.13
C LEU A 137 1.65 -12.44 -3.84
N LEU A 138 1.29 -13.32 -4.77
CA LEU A 138 2.27 -14.06 -5.56
C LEU A 138 3.16 -13.14 -6.41
N PRO A 139 4.38 -13.58 -6.79
CA PRO A 139 5.33 -12.78 -7.57
C PRO A 139 4.73 -12.18 -8.84
N ASP A 140 4.00 -12.97 -9.62
CA ASP A 140 3.41 -12.50 -10.87
C ASP A 140 2.36 -11.40 -10.67
N ILE A 141 1.61 -11.46 -9.56
CA ILE A 141 0.65 -10.43 -9.20
C ILE A 141 1.39 -9.15 -8.79
N ASN A 142 2.45 -9.26 -7.99
CA ASN A 142 3.29 -8.12 -7.63
C ASN A 142 3.86 -7.43 -8.87
N LEU A 143 4.38 -8.20 -9.82
CA LEU A 143 4.94 -7.68 -11.08
C LEU A 143 3.86 -7.00 -11.94
N LYS A 144 2.65 -7.56 -11.99
CA LYS A 144 1.51 -6.97 -12.71
C LYS A 144 1.04 -5.65 -12.07
N LEU A 145 1.10 -5.54 -10.75
CA LEU A 145 0.74 -4.32 -10.00
C LEU A 145 1.85 -3.25 -10.00
N ARG A 146 3.10 -3.65 -10.19
CA ARG A 146 4.28 -2.77 -10.10
C ARG A 146 4.16 -1.47 -10.88
N PRO A 147 3.71 -1.44 -12.16
CA PRO A 147 3.54 -0.19 -12.88
C PRO A 147 2.57 0.77 -12.20
N LYS A 148 1.42 0.28 -11.73
CA LYS A 148 0.41 1.06 -11.02
C LYS A 148 0.93 1.56 -9.66
N ILE A 149 1.74 0.75 -8.97
CA ILE A 149 2.39 1.12 -7.71
C ILE A 149 3.43 2.23 -7.93
N LEU A 150 4.21 2.16 -9.02
CA LEU A 150 5.20 3.19 -9.38
C LEU A 150 4.58 4.54 -9.77
N ASP A 151 3.27 4.57 -10.04
CA ASP A 151 2.51 5.79 -10.31
C ASP A 151 1.91 6.43 -9.04
N LEU A 152 2.03 5.79 -7.88
CA LEU A 152 1.64 6.38 -6.61
C LEU A 152 2.50 7.61 -6.28
N LYS A 153 2.02 8.40 -5.33
CA LYS A 153 2.77 9.58 -4.86
C LYS A 153 4.18 9.21 -4.41
N PRO A 154 5.21 9.94 -4.84
CA PRO A 154 6.56 9.73 -4.32
C PRO A 154 6.59 9.78 -2.79
N GLY A 155 7.26 8.78 -2.18
CA GLY A 155 7.27 8.62 -0.74
C GLY A 155 6.21 7.67 -0.19
N THR A 156 5.25 7.19 -1.00
CA THR A 156 4.39 6.08 -0.61
C THR A 156 5.24 4.87 -0.27
N ARG A 157 4.98 4.26 0.88
CA ARG A 157 5.71 3.10 1.40
C ARG A 157 4.95 1.84 1.04
N VAL A 158 5.60 0.92 0.35
CA VAL A 158 5.02 -0.34 -0.11
C VAL A 158 5.69 -1.47 0.65
N VAL A 159 4.91 -2.32 1.32
CA VAL A 159 5.44 -3.45 2.11
C VAL A 159 4.84 -4.74 1.62
N SER A 160 5.69 -5.72 1.34
CA SER A 160 5.27 -7.05 0.90
C SER A 160 5.81 -8.13 1.84
N HIS A 161 4.96 -9.11 2.16
CA HIS A 161 5.36 -10.34 2.84
C HIS A 161 5.85 -11.36 1.80
N ALA A 162 7.01 -11.96 2.05
CA ALA A 162 7.63 -13.06 1.35
C ALA A 162 8.08 -12.79 -0.10
N PHE A 163 7.32 -12.04 -0.90
CA PHE A 163 7.57 -11.88 -2.32
C PHE A 163 7.99 -10.47 -2.69
N ASP A 164 8.98 -10.36 -3.57
CA ASP A 164 9.55 -9.10 -4.02
C ASP A 164 8.86 -8.52 -5.29
N MET A 165 9.46 -7.48 -5.86
CA MET A 165 9.01 -6.78 -7.07
C MET A 165 9.94 -7.03 -8.28
N GLY A 166 10.67 -8.15 -8.27
CA GLY A 166 11.61 -8.51 -9.33
C GLY A 166 12.81 -7.58 -9.39
N GLU A 167 12.96 -6.87 -10.50
CA GLU A 167 14.10 -5.97 -10.72
C GLU A 167 14.06 -4.74 -9.82
N TRP A 168 12.87 -4.28 -9.42
CA TRP A 168 12.76 -3.21 -8.44
C TRP A 168 13.19 -3.68 -7.06
N LYS A 169 14.46 -3.48 -6.73
CA LYS A 169 15.06 -3.95 -5.48
C LYS A 169 14.49 -3.18 -4.29
N ALA A 170 14.23 -3.88 -3.19
CA ALA A 170 13.69 -3.27 -1.97
C ALA A 170 14.68 -2.24 -1.38
N ASP A 171 14.15 -1.15 -0.83
CA ASP A 171 14.92 -0.16 -0.08
C ASP A 171 15.38 -0.70 1.27
N ARG A 172 14.57 -1.60 1.86
CA ARG A 172 14.86 -2.31 3.11
C ARG A 172 14.22 -3.68 3.12
N THR A 173 14.85 -4.61 3.85
CA THR A 173 14.29 -5.92 4.17
C THR A 173 14.39 -6.17 5.67
N ALA A 174 13.51 -6.99 6.21
CA ALA A 174 13.60 -7.51 7.57
C ALA A 174 13.06 -8.94 7.60
N THR A 175 13.63 -9.76 8.48
CA THR A 175 13.20 -11.15 8.67
C THR A 175 12.70 -11.33 10.10
N VAL A 176 11.58 -12.02 10.25
CA VAL A 176 11.02 -12.46 11.52
C VAL A 176 10.46 -13.88 11.33
N ASP A 177 10.81 -14.80 12.23
CA ASP A 177 10.40 -16.21 12.18
C ASP A 177 10.63 -16.86 10.80
N ASN A 178 11.82 -16.64 10.21
CA ASN A 178 12.24 -17.09 8.88
C ASN A 178 11.34 -16.60 7.73
N LYS A 179 10.56 -15.53 7.94
CA LYS A 179 9.74 -14.89 6.91
C LYS A 179 10.27 -13.50 6.63
N THR A 180 10.38 -13.16 5.36
CA THR A 180 10.93 -11.87 4.93
C THR A 180 9.82 -10.87 4.63
N ALA A 181 10.00 -9.66 5.14
CA ALA A 181 9.22 -8.49 4.75
C ALA A 181 10.11 -7.53 3.96
N PHE A 182 9.59 -7.03 2.84
CA PHE A 182 10.26 -6.10 1.94
C PHE A 182 9.61 -4.73 2.03
N LEU A 183 10.41 -3.67 1.95
CA LEU A 183 9.93 -2.29 1.88
C LEU A 183 10.50 -1.60 0.65
N TRP A 184 9.64 -0.96 -0.14
CA TRP A 184 9.98 -0.01 -1.18
C TRP A 184 9.39 1.35 -0.84
N ILE A 185 10.06 2.41 -1.28
CA ILE A 185 9.56 3.78 -1.21
C ILE A 185 9.42 4.29 -2.63
N VAL A 186 8.19 4.55 -3.06
CA VAL A 186 7.91 5.00 -4.44
C VAL A 186 8.76 6.22 -4.76
N PRO A 187 9.64 6.15 -5.79
CA PRO A 187 10.53 7.24 -6.15
C PRO A 187 9.80 8.30 -6.97
N ALA A 188 10.25 9.53 -6.86
CA ALA A 188 9.86 10.58 -7.81
C ALA A 188 10.37 10.26 -9.21
N LYS A 189 9.68 10.77 -10.24
CA LYS A 189 10.11 10.63 -11.65
C LYS A 189 11.13 11.72 -11.97
N ALA A 190 12.42 11.38 -11.94
CA ALA A 190 13.54 12.30 -12.13
C ALA A 190 14.21 12.21 -13.50
N ALA A 191 13.92 11.18 -14.31
CA ALA A 191 14.51 11.05 -15.65
C ALA A 191 14.21 12.27 -16.53
N GLY A 192 15.15 12.67 -17.35
CA GLY A 192 15.04 13.79 -18.31
C GLY A 192 16.15 14.81 -18.16
N VAL A 193 15.99 15.94 -18.84
CA VAL A 193 16.96 17.05 -18.88
C VAL A 193 16.51 18.14 -17.93
N TRP A 194 17.43 18.61 -17.09
CA TRP A 194 17.19 19.61 -16.07
C TRP A 194 18.15 20.79 -16.26
N GLN A 195 17.63 22.01 -16.38
CA GLN A 195 18.44 23.24 -16.49
C GLN A 195 18.78 23.75 -15.10
N LEU A 196 20.07 23.98 -14.87
CA LEU A 196 20.62 24.66 -13.71
C LEU A 196 21.07 26.06 -14.12
N PRO A 197 21.22 27.02 -13.19
CA PRO A 197 21.75 28.36 -13.50
C PRO A 197 23.11 28.34 -14.22
N GLN A 198 23.95 27.34 -13.89
CA GLN A 198 25.32 27.22 -14.45
C GLN A 198 25.51 26.04 -15.40
N GLY A 199 24.43 25.32 -15.78
CA GLY A 199 24.60 24.14 -16.63
C GLY A 199 23.36 23.28 -16.80
N GLU A 200 23.58 22.01 -17.11
CA GLU A 200 22.53 21.05 -17.43
C GLU A 200 22.81 19.71 -16.77
N LEU A 201 21.78 19.13 -16.16
CA LEU A 201 21.81 17.80 -15.57
C LEU A 201 20.90 16.88 -16.39
N THR A 202 21.48 15.90 -17.04
CA THR A 202 20.72 14.86 -17.77
C THR A 202 20.65 13.63 -16.91
N LEU A 203 19.44 13.14 -16.62
CA LEU A 203 19.18 11.99 -15.76
C LEU A 203 18.48 10.85 -16.50
N THR A 204 18.98 9.64 -16.30
CA THR A 204 18.32 8.38 -16.62
C THR A 204 17.96 7.69 -15.30
N GLN A 205 16.77 7.09 -15.23
CA GLN A 205 16.26 6.49 -14.01
C GLN A 205 15.87 5.04 -14.25
N ASP A 206 16.34 4.18 -13.34
CA ASP A 206 15.91 2.79 -13.20
C ASP A 206 15.38 2.59 -11.78
N PHE A 207 14.06 2.59 -11.62
CA PHE A 207 13.36 2.62 -10.34
C PHE A 207 13.87 3.76 -9.42
N GLN A 208 14.51 3.44 -8.30
CA GLN A 208 15.11 4.41 -7.40
C GLN A 208 16.56 4.77 -7.74
N MET A 209 17.18 4.09 -8.69
CA MET A 209 18.54 4.37 -9.10
C MET A 209 18.57 5.38 -10.22
N VAL A 210 19.54 6.31 -10.16
CA VAL A 210 19.67 7.40 -11.11
C VAL A 210 21.10 7.45 -11.62
N THR A 211 21.25 7.53 -12.93
CA THR A 211 22.52 7.78 -13.62
C THR A 211 22.40 8.99 -14.52
N GLY A 212 23.49 9.48 -15.06
CA GLY A 212 23.44 10.61 -15.98
C GLY A 212 24.70 11.45 -15.95
N THR A 213 24.59 12.70 -16.43
CA THR A 213 25.72 13.64 -16.55
C THR A 213 25.34 15.03 -16.08
N LEU A 214 26.32 15.72 -15.51
CA LEU A 214 26.25 17.14 -15.21
C LEU A 214 27.20 17.90 -16.14
N ARG A 215 26.64 18.82 -16.94
CA ARG A 215 27.38 19.73 -17.80
C ARG A 215 27.44 21.11 -17.14
N THR A 216 28.66 21.67 -17.01
CA THR A 216 28.89 23.03 -16.51
C THR A 216 29.86 23.71 -17.47
N GLY A 217 29.38 24.73 -18.20
CA GLY A 217 30.09 25.27 -19.34
C GLY A 217 30.39 24.21 -20.40
N GLU A 218 31.63 24.05 -20.78
CA GLU A 218 32.09 23.03 -21.74
C GLU A 218 32.41 21.68 -21.11
N ARG A 219 32.43 21.61 -19.78
CA ARG A 219 32.77 20.36 -19.05
C ARG A 219 31.53 19.53 -18.76
N THR A 220 31.55 18.28 -19.21
CA THR A 220 30.54 17.27 -18.87
C THR A 220 31.18 16.16 -18.04
N VAL A 221 30.55 15.82 -16.92
CA VAL A 221 31.02 14.78 -16.01
C VAL A 221 29.88 13.81 -15.69
N PRO A 222 30.14 12.51 -15.52
CA PRO A 222 29.14 11.58 -15.05
C PRO A 222 28.77 11.87 -13.59
N ILE A 223 27.52 11.62 -13.24
CA ILE A 223 27.12 11.54 -11.83
C ILE A 223 27.42 10.14 -11.29
N SER A 224 27.59 10.03 -9.98
CA SER A 224 27.80 8.75 -9.29
C SER A 224 26.93 8.66 -8.03
N GLY A 225 26.58 7.42 -7.64
CA GLY A 225 25.76 7.17 -6.43
C GLY A 225 24.36 7.78 -6.50
N GLY A 226 23.82 7.99 -7.71
CA GLY A 226 22.52 8.59 -7.91
C GLY A 226 21.40 7.70 -7.37
N ARG A 227 20.59 8.24 -6.46
CA ARG A 227 19.49 7.51 -5.82
C ARG A 227 18.33 8.41 -5.44
N LEU A 228 17.12 7.90 -5.59
CA LEU A 228 15.87 8.48 -5.09
C LEU A 228 15.38 7.72 -3.85
N LEU A 229 14.83 8.47 -2.90
CA LEU A 229 14.08 7.95 -1.77
C LEU A 229 12.82 8.82 -1.61
N GLY A 230 11.73 8.43 -2.22
CA GLY A 230 10.58 9.31 -2.44
C GLY A 230 10.96 10.49 -3.33
N GLU A 231 10.67 11.70 -2.88
CA GLU A 231 11.06 12.93 -3.56
C GLU A 231 12.59 13.22 -3.47
N ARG A 232 13.25 12.69 -2.45
CA ARG A 232 14.66 13.04 -2.20
C ARG A 232 15.59 12.37 -3.20
N ILE A 233 16.35 13.17 -3.95
CA ILE A 233 17.43 12.74 -4.82
C ILE A 233 18.78 13.02 -4.17
N THR A 234 19.73 12.10 -4.33
CA THR A 234 21.13 12.28 -3.94
C THR A 234 22.03 11.77 -5.04
N PHE A 235 23.14 12.45 -5.33
CA PHE A 235 24.20 12.01 -6.23
C PHE A 235 25.50 12.79 -5.97
N SER A 236 26.60 12.36 -6.55
CA SER A 236 27.86 13.08 -6.56
C SER A 236 28.27 13.43 -7.99
N ALA A 237 28.87 14.60 -8.19
CA ALA A 237 29.45 15.04 -9.47
C ALA A 237 30.62 15.98 -9.21
N SER A 238 31.73 15.87 -9.95
CA SER A 238 32.91 16.72 -9.80
C SER A 238 33.45 16.84 -8.37
N GLY A 239 33.35 15.77 -7.55
CA GLY A 239 33.78 15.78 -6.14
C GLY A 239 32.82 16.47 -5.18
N ALA A 240 31.68 16.98 -5.64
CA ALA A 240 30.62 17.57 -4.82
C ALA A 240 29.47 16.61 -4.62
N ALA A 241 28.85 16.67 -3.44
CA ALA A 241 27.68 15.87 -3.08
C ALA A 241 26.40 16.71 -3.20
N TYR A 242 25.50 16.29 -4.05
CA TYR A 242 24.19 16.91 -4.31
C TYR A 242 23.09 16.21 -3.52
N ARG A 243 22.23 17.00 -2.90
CA ARG A 243 20.98 16.55 -2.27
C ARG A 243 19.87 17.49 -2.70
N GLY A 244 18.71 16.96 -3.05
CA GLY A 244 17.56 17.78 -3.45
C GLY A 244 16.26 17.04 -3.28
N ASN A 245 15.15 17.75 -3.51
CA ASN A 245 13.80 17.19 -3.58
C ASN A 245 13.24 17.44 -4.97
N VAL A 246 12.81 16.38 -5.63
CA VAL A 246 12.17 16.40 -6.95
C VAL A 246 10.67 16.60 -6.74
N ARG A 247 10.15 17.72 -7.24
CA ARG A 247 8.70 18.06 -7.18
C ARG A 247 8.20 18.48 -8.54
N GLY A 248 7.58 17.56 -9.25
CA GLY A 248 7.13 17.81 -10.62
C GLY A 248 8.28 18.21 -11.52
N ASN A 249 8.30 19.45 -11.95
CA ASN A 249 9.31 20.01 -12.87
C ASN A 249 10.41 20.81 -12.17
N SER A 250 10.54 20.73 -10.86
CA SER A 250 11.59 21.42 -10.10
C SER A 250 12.39 20.45 -9.24
N ILE A 251 13.67 20.74 -9.05
CA ILE A 251 14.52 20.16 -8.02
C ILE A 251 15.12 21.32 -7.22
N GLU A 252 15.00 21.27 -5.91
CA GLU A 252 15.59 22.23 -5.00
C GLU A 252 16.40 21.51 -3.93
N GLY A 253 17.58 22.04 -3.58
CA GLY A 253 18.41 21.37 -2.62
C GLY A 253 19.70 22.08 -2.26
N THR A 254 20.67 21.30 -1.73
CA THR A 254 22.01 21.77 -1.38
C THR A 254 23.06 20.94 -2.06
N VAL A 255 24.19 21.57 -2.40
CA VAL A 255 25.39 20.93 -2.89
C VAL A 255 26.54 21.24 -1.92
N ARG A 256 27.25 20.20 -1.52
CA ARG A 256 28.39 20.26 -0.62
C ARG A 256 29.69 19.94 -1.37
N SER A 257 30.63 20.90 -1.35
CA SER A 257 31.99 20.75 -1.87
C SER A 257 32.98 21.04 -0.75
N GLY A 258 33.69 20.02 -0.26
CA GLY A 258 34.52 20.12 0.92
C GLY A 258 33.73 20.56 2.16
N ALA A 259 34.13 21.69 2.76
CA ALA A 259 33.44 22.28 3.92
C ALA A 259 32.30 23.24 3.55
N THR A 260 32.15 23.59 2.27
CA THR A 260 31.18 24.59 1.81
C THR A 260 29.90 23.89 1.37
N GLU A 261 28.75 24.40 1.84
CA GLU A 261 27.43 24.01 1.39
C GLU A 261 26.68 25.19 0.80
N THR A 262 26.15 25.03 -0.41
CA THR A 262 25.42 26.08 -1.14
C THR A 262 24.10 25.53 -1.65
N LYS A 263 23.13 26.42 -1.90
CA LYS A 263 21.85 26.02 -2.53
C LYS A 263 22.05 25.78 -4.01
N TRP A 264 21.30 24.85 -4.56
CA TRP A 264 21.15 24.63 -5.99
C TRP A 264 19.70 24.35 -6.34
N ASN A 265 19.34 24.64 -7.56
CA ASN A 265 18.04 24.32 -8.12
C ASN A 265 18.19 23.88 -9.58
N ALA A 266 17.19 23.18 -10.06
CA ALA A 266 17.07 22.80 -11.47
C ALA A 266 15.60 22.76 -11.89
N THR A 267 15.34 23.13 -13.13
CA THR A 267 14.01 23.08 -13.74
C THR A 267 14.03 22.11 -14.91
N ARG A 268 13.03 21.25 -15.02
CA ARG A 268 12.92 20.28 -16.12
C ARG A 268 12.74 21.02 -17.45
N SER A 269 13.56 20.67 -18.45
CA SER A 269 13.39 21.17 -19.81
C SER A 269 12.14 20.62 -20.47
N ALA A 270 11.41 21.46 -21.18
CA ALA A 270 10.23 21.05 -21.96
C ALA A 270 10.61 20.13 -23.15
N ALA A 271 11.88 20.09 -23.55
CA ALA A 271 12.41 19.39 -24.73
C ALA A 271 13.22 18.13 -24.36
N GLY A 272 12.74 17.28 -23.49
CA GLY A 272 13.36 15.96 -23.25
C GLY A 272 12.39 14.84 -23.60
N PRO A 273 12.84 13.74 -24.23
CA PRO A 273 11.97 12.59 -24.42
C PRO A 273 11.45 12.11 -23.05
N ALA A 274 10.14 11.95 -22.94
CA ALA A 274 9.59 11.21 -21.83
C ALA A 274 10.31 9.86 -21.78
N ALA A 275 11.00 9.58 -20.65
CA ALA A 275 11.66 8.29 -20.48
C ALA A 275 10.61 7.21 -20.70
N ALA A 276 10.87 6.31 -21.65
CA ALA A 276 10.03 5.16 -21.87
C ALA A 276 9.90 4.42 -20.53
N PRO A 277 8.71 3.93 -20.18
CA PRO A 277 8.57 3.08 -18.99
C PRO A 277 9.50 1.88 -19.20
N THR A 278 10.38 1.68 -18.25
CA THR A 278 11.20 0.46 -18.18
C THR A 278 10.24 -0.74 -18.15
N ARG A 279 10.45 -1.68 -19.06
CA ARG A 279 9.67 -2.90 -19.29
C ARG A 279 9.54 -3.79 -18.05
#